data_b78939b7d188811b564f67ff83762698
#
_entry.id   b78939b7d188811b564f67ff83762698
#
_cell.length_a   1.000
_cell.length_b   1.000
_cell.length_c   1.000
_cell.angle_alpha   90.00
_cell.angle_beta   90.00
_cell.angle_gamma   90.00
#
_symmetry.space_group_name_H-M   'P 1'
#
loop_
_entity.id
_entity.type
_entity.pdbx_description
1 polymer ?
#
loop_
_entity_poly.entity_id
_entity_poly.type
_entity_poly.pdbx_seq_one_letter_code
_entity_poly.pdbx_strand_id
1 'polypeptide(L)'
;MAAKVVDASAVAALLFGEPKADAVAERLEGAQLLAPALLAFELANVCLVKARRYPTQREALLAAFRLRDRLRIEEVAVAHELALGLAAATGLTAYDASYLWVARRLGAELVTLDRQLEKAAAAPRP
;
A
#
# COMPACT_ATOMS: atom_id res chain seq x y z
N MET A 1 14.93 1.28 13.32
CA MET A 1 14.31 0.61 12.17
C MET A 1 13.96 1.64 11.10
N ALA A 2 14.25 1.32 9.86
CA ALA A 2 13.83 2.18 8.76
C ALA A 2 12.30 2.17 8.64
N ALA A 3 11.72 3.34 8.42
CA ALA A 3 10.29 3.47 8.13
C ALA A 3 10.06 3.29 6.64
N LYS A 4 9.07 2.49 6.30
CA LYS A 4 8.65 2.28 4.90
C LYS A 4 7.15 2.43 4.78
N VAL A 5 6.71 3.15 3.76
CA VAL A 5 5.29 3.27 3.44
C VAL A 5 4.92 2.14 2.48
N VAL A 6 3.83 1.46 2.78
CA VAL A 6 3.34 0.35 1.96
C VAL A 6 1.98 0.68 1.37
N ASP A 7 1.79 0.37 0.09
CA ASP A 7 0.48 0.52 -0.54
C ASP A 7 -0.27 -0.82 -0.62
N ALA A 8 -1.49 -0.77 -1.13
CA ALA A 8 -2.34 -1.96 -1.21
C ALA A 8 -1.77 -3.03 -2.12
N SER A 9 -1.06 -2.65 -3.20
CA SER A 9 -0.49 -3.64 -4.12
C SER A 9 0.58 -4.51 -3.44
N ALA A 10 1.44 -3.87 -2.64
CA ALA A 10 2.50 -4.57 -1.91
C ALA A 10 1.91 -5.45 -0.79
N VAL A 11 1.01 -4.89 0.01
CA VAL A 11 0.40 -5.64 1.12
C VAL A 11 -0.48 -6.78 0.62
N ALA A 12 -1.24 -6.57 -0.45
CA ALA A 12 -2.06 -7.63 -1.06
C ALA A 12 -1.20 -8.80 -1.55
N ALA A 13 -0.04 -8.52 -2.13
CA ALA A 13 0.88 -9.57 -2.55
C ALA A 13 1.30 -10.46 -1.38
N LEU A 14 1.59 -9.85 -0.22
CA LEU A 14 1.93 -10.61 0.99
C LEU A 14 0.75 -11.41 1.54
N LEU A 15 -0.40 -10.76 1.69
CA LEU A 15 -1.57 -11.37 2.33
C LEU A 15 -2.14 -12.52 1.50
N PHE A 16 -2.21 -12.33 0.19
CA PHE A 16 -2.89 -13.27 -0.70
C PHE A 16 -1.93 -14.19 -1.46
N GLY A 17 -0.64 -14.18 -1.10
CA GLY A 17 0.34 -15.08 -1.69
C GLY A 17 0.53 -14.90 -3.19
N GLU A 18 0.54 -13.66 -3.66
CA GLU A 18 0.73 -13.35 -5.07
C GLU A 18 2.19 -13.57 -5.50
N PRO A 19 2.48 -13.66 -6.81
CA PRO A 19 3.83 -14.05 -7.27
C PRO A 19 4.99 -13.23 -6.73
N LYS A 20 4.77 -11.95 -6.39
CA LYS A 20 5.82 -11.07 -5.87
C LYS A 20 5.88 -11.02 -4.34
N ALA A 21 5.14 -11.88 -3.64
CA ALA A 21 5.08 -11.89 -2.17
C ALA A 21 6.48 -11.96 -1.54
N ASP A 22 7.32 -12.86 -2.01
CA ASP A 22 8.66 -13.05 -1.43
C ASP A 22 9.56 -11.83 -1.63
N ALA A 23 9.50 -11.21 -2.80
CA ALA A 23 10.26 -9.99 -3.09
C ALA A 23 9.81 -8.84 -2.19
N VAL A 24 8.51 -8.70 -1.97
CA VAL A 24 7.96 -7.68 -1.07
C VAL A 24 8.38 -7.96 0.37
N ALA A 25 8.25 -9.21 0.82
CA ALA A 25 8.64 -9.60 2.18
C ALA A 25 10.10 -9.25 2.47
N GLU A 26 10.97 -9.52 1.52
CA GLU A 26 12.39 -9.20 1.63
C GLU A 26 12.62 -7.69 1.78
N ARG A 27 11.93 -6.87 0.98
CA ARG A 27 12.03 -5.41 1.07
C ARG A 27 11.52 -4.84 2.38
N LEU A 28 10.56 -5.50 3.02
CA LEU A 28 9.94 -5.01 4.27
C LEU A 28 10.59 -5.56 5.53
N GLU A 29 11.51 -6.50 5.41
CA GLU A 29 12.14 -7.14 6.57
C GLU A 29 12.81 -6.11 7.48
N GLY A 30 12.45 -6.15 8.77
CA GLY A 30 13.02 -5.26 9.77
C GLY A 30 12.54 -3.80 9.71
N ALA A 31 11.62 -3.47 8.81
CA ALA A 31 11.13 -2.10 8.67
C ALA A 31 9.91 -1.82 9.56
N GLN A 32 9.76 -0.57 9.96
CA GLN A 32 8.51 -0.05 10.52
C GLN A 32 7.60 0.29 9.36
N LEU A 33 6.40 -0.31 9.32
CA LEU A 33 5.48 -0.13 8.22
C LEU A 33 4.43 0.95 8.52
N LEU A 34 4.23 1.83 7.57
CA LEU A 34 3.33 2.98 7.67
C LEU A 34 2.41 3.03 6.46
N ALA A 35 1.19 3.50 6.65
CA ALA A 35 0.26 3.71 5.54
C ALA A 35 -0.86 4.67 5.95
N PRO A 36 -1.52 5.34 4.99
CA PRO A 36 -2.75 6.07 5.29
C PRO A 36 -3.90 5.11 5.60
N ALA A 37 -4.95 5.62 6.27
CA ALA A 37 -6.16 4.87 6.61
C ALA A 37 -6.81 4.20 5.39
N LEU A 38 -6.64 4.78 4.23
CA LEU A 38 -7.10 4.27 2.95
C LEU A 38 -6.71 2.81 2.69
N LEU A 39 -5.54 2.39 3.18
CA LEU A 39 -5.03 1.04 2.95
C LEU A 39 -6.02 -0.05 3.32
N ALA A 40 -6.68 0.07 4.47
CA ALA A 40 -7.62 -0.95 4.95
C ALA A 40 -8.79 -1.12 3.98
N PHE A 41 -9.31 -0.03 3.43
CA PHE A 41 -10.42 -0.08 2.46
C PHE A 41 -9.96 -0.67 1.13
N GLU A 42 -8.79 -0.31 0.68
CA GLU A 42 -8.26 -0.87 -0.57
C GLU A 42 -8.00 -2.37 -0.46
N LEU A 43 -7.45 -2.83 0.65
CA LEU A 43 -7.25 -4.26 0.91
C LEU A 43 -8.57 -5.01 1.00
N ALA A 44 -9.57 -4.43 1.66
CA ALA A 44 -10.90 -5.00 1.74
C ALA A 44 -11.50 -5.17 0.32
N ASN A 45 -11.31 -4.18 -0.54
CA ASN A 45 -11.80 -4.25 -1.92
C ASN A 45 -11.05 -5.32 -2.73
N VAL A 46 -9.73 -5.44 -2.57
CA VAL A 46 -8.96 -6.51 -3.21
C VAL A 46 -9.49 -7.88 -2.80
N CYS A 47 -9.72 -8.08 -1.50
CA CYS A 47 -10.27 -9.32 -0.97
C CYS A 47 -11.67 -9.61 -1.56
N LEU A 48 -12.53 -8.60 -1.60
CA LEU A 48 -13.88 -8.71 -2.14
C LEU A 48 -13.87 -9.15 -3.62
N VAL A 49 -13.05 -8.50 -4.43
CA VAL A 49 -12.93 -8.82 -5.86
C VAL A 49 -12.43 -10.25 -6.05
N LYS A 50 -11.42 -10.66 -5.30
CA LYS A 50 -10.91 -12.04 -5.36
C LYS A 50 -11.96 -13.06 -4.93
N ALA A 51 -12.71 -12.78 -3.86
CA ALA A 51 -13.75 -13.68 -3.35
C ALA A 51 -14.90 -13.84 -4.35
N ARG A 52 -15.25 -12.79 -5.06
CA ARG A 52 -16.27 -12.85 -6.12
C ARG A 52 -15.79 -13.65 -7.33
N ARG A 53 -14.53 -13.51 -7.67
CA ARG A 53 -13.92 -14.25 -8.80
C ARG A 53 -13.71 -15.73 -8.47
N TYR A 54 -13.36 -16.02 -7.22
CA TYR A 54 -13.04 -17.37 -6.75
C TYR A 54 -13.90 -17.73 -5.52
N PRO A 55 -15.22 -17.97 -5.71
CA PRO A 55 -16.14 -18.19 -4.57
C PRO A 55 -15.76 -19.35 -3.66
N THR A 56 -15.14 -20.40 -4.23
CA THR A 56 -14.70 -21.55 -3.45
C THR A 56 -13.54 -21.24 -2.50
N GLN A 57 -12.83 -20.12 -2.74
CA GLN A 57 -11.70 -19.68 -1.92
C GLN A 57 -12.08 -18.60 -0.92
N ARG A 58 -13.35 -18.25 -0.82
CA ARG A 58 -13.81 -17.13 0.00
C ARG A 58 -13.31 -17.20 1.44
N GLU A 59 -13.46 -18.36 2.10
CA GLU A 59 -13.05 -18.52 3.50
C GLU A 59 -11.52 -18.32 3.67
N ALA A 60 -10.74 -18.89 2.75
CA ALA A 60 -9.29 -18.73 2.78
C ALA A 60 -8.88 -17.27 2.55
N LEU A 61 -9.56 -16.56 1.65
CA LEU A 61 -9.30 -15.15 1.37
C LEU A 61 -9.65 -14.26 2.57
N LEU A 62 -10.77 -14.52 3.24
CA LEU A 62 -11.13 -13.79 4.46
C LEU A 62 -10.14 -14.05 5.58
N ALA A 63 -9.68 -15.29 5.74
CA ALA A 63 -8.65 -15.62 6.73
C ALA A 63 -7.35 -14.88 6.44
N ALA A 64 -6.94 -14.82 5.17
CA ALA A 64 -5.76 -14.07 4.76
C ALA A 64 -5.91 -12.58 5.07
N PHE A 65 -7.07 -11.99 4.74
CA PHE A 65 -7.35 -10.59 5.03
C PHE A 65 -7.22 -10.27 6.52
N ARG A 66 -7.69 -11.16 7.40
CA ARG A 66 -7.58 -10.99 8.86
C ARG A 66 -6.15 -10.96 9.36
N LEU A 67 -5.21 -11.54 8.62
CA LEU A 67 -3.80 -11.54 9.00
C LEU A 67 -3.13 -10.16 8.86
N ARG A 68 -3.80 -9.18 8.25
CA ARG A 68 -3.22 -7.84 8.08
C ARG A 68 -2.83 -7.20 9.40
N ASP A 69 -3.54 -7.49 10.48
CA ASP A 69 -3.23 -6.93 11.80
C ASP A 69 -1.87 -7.38 12.32
N ARG A 70 -1.39 -8.54 11.89
CA ARG A 70 -0.07 -9.05 12.27
C ARG A 70 1.08 -8.29 11.63
N LEU A 71 0.82 -7.56 10.54
CA LEU A 71 1.83 -6.74 9.89
C LEU A 71 2.14 -5.47 10.68
N ARG A 72 1.29 -5.11 11.64
CA ARG A 72 1.45 -3.95 12.52
C ARG A 72 1.74 -2.66 11.74
N ILE A 73 1.00 -2.44 10.67
CA ILE A 73 1.11 -1.24 9.86
C ILE A 73 0.51 -0.08 10.65
N GLU A 74 1.34 0.93 10.92
CA GLU A 74 0.91 2.13 11.61
C GLU A 74 0.19 3.07 10.65
N GLU A 75 -0.99 3.54 11.06
CA GLU A 75 -1.79 4.46 10.28
C GLU A 75 -1.29 5.89 10.46
N VAL A 76 -1.09 6.59 9.34
CA VAL A 76 -0.60 7.97 9.32
C VAL A 76 -1.66 8.88 8.71
N ALA A 77 -1.96 9.98 9.40
CA ALA A 77 -2.91 10.98 8.90
C ALA A 77 -2.36 11.69 7.65
N VAL A 78 -3.24 11.92 6.68
CA VAL A 78 -2.90 12.60 5.43
C VAL A 78 -3.53 13.98 5.40
N ALA A 79 -2.75 14.99 5.03
CA ALA A 79 -3.27 16.32 4.74
C ALA A 79 -3.92 16.28 3.35
N HIS A 80 -5.24 16.19 3.31
CA HIS A 80 -5.99 15.90 2.08
C HIS A 80 -5.77 16.94 0.98
N GLU A 81 -5.73 18.22 1.32
CA GLU A 81 -5.46 19.27 0.34
C GLU A 81 -4.07 19.14 -0.28
N LEU A 82 -3.08 18.78 0.52
CA LEU A 82 -1.72 18.59 0.00
C LEU A 82 -1.63 17.35 -0.88
N ALA A 83 -2.32 16.28 -0.52
CA ALA A 83 -2.40 15.08 -1.35
C ALA A 83 -3.13 15.38 -2.67
N LEU A 84 -4.19 16.19 -2.64
CA LEU A 84 -4.88 16.65 -3.83
C LEU A 84 -3.94 17.43 -4.76
N GLY A 85 -3.17 18.36 -4.21
CA GLY A 85 -2.18 19.13 -4.98
C GLY A 85 -1.11 18.24 -5.60
N LEU A 86 -0.64 17.25 -4.85
CA LEU A 86 0.35 16.29 -5.34
C LEU A 86 -0.24 15.42 -6.47
N ALA A 87 -1.49 15.00 -6.34
CA ALA A 87 -2.18 14.25 -7.39
C ALA A 87 -2.26 15.06 -8.69
N ALA A 88 -2.64 16.34 -8.58
CA ALA A 88 -2.73 17.24 -9.73
C ALA A 88 -1.36 17.42 -10.41
N ALA A 89 -0.29 17.51 -9.62
CA ALA A 89 1.07 17.71 -10.14
C ALA A 89 1.68 16.44 -10.76
N THR A 90 1.26 15.24 -10.33
CA THR A 90 1.87 13.98 -10.75
C THR A 90 1.03 13.19 -11.74
N GLY A 91 -0.23 13.52 -11.89
CA GLY A 91 -1.17 12.72 -12.69
C GLY A 91 -1.68 11.47 -11.97
N LEU A 92 -1.32 11.29 -10.69
CA LEU A 92 -1.83 10.19 -9.87
C LEU A 92 -3.26 10.48 -9.43
N THR A 93 -3.97 9.42 -9.04
CA THR A 93 -5.22 9.60 -8.27
C THR A 93 -4.90 10.21 -6.91
N ALA A 94 -5.87 10.83 -6.26
CA ALA A 94 -5.70 11.31 -4.90
C ALA A 94 -5.39 10.15 -3.93
N TYR A 95 -5.88 8.96 -4.21
CA TYR A 95 -5.61 7.76 -3.44
C TYR A 95 -4.12 7.40 -3.49
N ASP A 96 -3.56 7.25 -4.67
CA ASP A 96 -2.12 6.95 -4.84
C ASP A 96 -1.24 8.08 -4.34
N ALA A 97 -1.65 9.33 -4.58
CA ALA A 97 -0.94 10.50 -4.08
C ALA A 97 -0.88 10.54 -2.55
N SER A 98 -1.88 9.96 -1.85
CA SER A 98 -1.86 9.87 -0.39
C SER A 98 -0.66 9.07 0.11
N TYR A 99 -0.36 7.95 -0.52
CA TYR A 99 0.82 7.14 -0.17
C TYR A 99 2.12 7.89 -0.46
N LEU A 100 2.20 8.52 -1.61
CA LEU A 100 3.39 9.30 -1.99
C LEU A 100 3.61 10.48 -1.05
N TRP A 101 2.52 11.15 -0.67
CA TRP A 101 2.58 12.28 0.27
C TRP A 101 3.13 11.84 1.63
N VAL A 102 2.64 10.72 2.17
CA VAL A 102 3.12 10.19 3.45
C VAL A 102 4.60 9.84 3.35
N ALA A 103 5.01 9.17 2.28
CA ALA A 103 6.40 8.80 2.08
C ALA A 103 7.32 10.03 2.05
N ARG A 104 6.94 11.06 1.31
CA ARG A 104 7.70 12.30 1.20
C ARG A 104 7.71 13.08 2.51
N ARG A 105 6.59 13.14 3.20
CA ARG A 105 6.45 13.84 4.49
C ARG A 105 7.40 13.26 5.53
N LEU A 106 7.56 11.95 5.56
CA LEU A 106 8.35 11.24 6.56
C LEU A 106 9.77 10.90 6.09
N GLY A 107 10.10 11.21 4.84
CA GLY A 107 11.39 10.81 4.27
C GLY A 107 11.54 9.29 4.21
N ALA A 108 10.44 8.56 4.01
CA ALA A 108 10.41 7.11 4.01
C ALA A 108 10.35 6.56 2.57
N GLU A 109 10.91 5.37 2.38
CA GLU A 109 10.78 4.66 1.12
C GLU A 109 9.33 4.22 0.91
N LEU A 110 8.82 4.36 -0.31
CA LEU A 110 7.51 3.84 -0.70
C LEU A 110 7.69 2.49 -1.38
N VAL A 111 7.10 1.45 -0.80
CA VAL A 111 7.13 0.10 -1.36
C VAL A 111 5.79 -0.18 -2.05
N THR A 112 5.83 -0.30 -3.35
CA THR A 112 4.64 -0.51 -4.20
C THR A 112 4.98 -1.44 -5.35
N LEU A 113 3.98 -2.15 -5.86
CA LEU A 113 4.10 -2.94 -7.10
C LEU A 113 3.40 -2.23 -8.27
N ASP A 114 2.79 -1.06 -8.01
CA ASP A 114 2.18 -0.24 -9.04
C ASP A 114 3.26 0.58 -9.75
N ARG A 115 3.41 0.38 -11.06
CA ARG A 115 4.47 1.02 -11.83
C ARG A 115 4.35 2.54 -11.90
N GLN A 116 3.13 3.05 -11.99
CA GLN A 116 2.90 4.49 -12.07
C GLN A 116 3.26 5.17 -10.75
N LEU A 117 2.86 4.57 -9.64
CA LEU A 117 3.19 5.09 -8.31
C LEU A 117 4.69 4.99 -8.03
N GLU A 118 5.32 3.89 -8.40
CA GLU A 118 6.77 3.70 -8.26
C GLU A 118 7.54 4.75 -9.06
N LYS A 119 7.12 5.01 -10.29
CA LYS A 119 7.74 6.02 -11.15
C LYS A 119 7.62 7.41 -10.53
N ALA A 120 6.45 7.75 -10.01
CA ALA A 120 6.23 9.04 -9.34
C ALA A 120 7.10 9.18 -8.08
N ALA A 121 7.25 8.11 -7.31
CA ALA A 121 8.08 8.09 -6.11
C ALA A 121 9.57 8.26 -6.43
N ALA A 122 10.02 7.74 -7.56
CA ALA A 122 11.41 7.86 -8.01
C ALA A 122 11.73 9.20 -8.67
N ALA A 123 10.71 9.96 -9.09
CA ALA A 123 10.92 11.25 -9.76
C ALA A 123 11.50 12.29 -8.79
N PRO A 124 12.39 13.18 -9.28
CA PRO A 124 12.90 14.26 -8.43
C PRO A 124 11.76 15.17 -8.00
N ARG A 125 11.84 15.67 -6.76
CA ARG A 125 10.90 16.70 -6.30
C ARG A 125 11.17 18.00 -7.04
N PRO A 126 10.11 18.74 -7.40
CA PRO A 126 10.29 20.07 -7.99
C PRO A 126 10.94 21.05 -7.02
#